data_a736f60dc334a30bc42b20794b23f8ac
#
_entry.id   a736f60dc334a30bc42b20794b23f8ac
#
_cell.length_a   1.000
_cell.length_b   1.000
_cell.length_c   1.000
_cell.angle_alpha   90.00
_cell.angle_beta   90.00
_cell.angle_gamma   90.00
#
_symmetry.space_group_name_H-M   'P 1'
#
loop_
_entity.id
_entity.type
_entity.pdbx_description
1 polymer ?
#
loop_
_entity_poly.entity_id
_entity_poly.type
_entity_poly.pdbx_seq_one_letter_code
_entity_poly.pdbx_strand_id
1 'polypeptide(L)'
;MISISVTSDINYDILIEEDWQEFVAAIGESHKKILFVAPAFIADIAHLSTLCESAGRFLFVTPDAEAQKDFSTIERLWNILGEREFGRTDAIVAIGGGATTDVAGFVAATWLRGISWYAIPTTFAGMVDAAVGGKTGINTRSGKNLVGSFYSPRAVCADMTWLDSLSDRDFSAGLAEVVKTGCIRDISILTLLEGVSGIPGARAIASQLVNKSVTVKASVVSADFKEGKLREILNFGHTLGHAIEKDSNYSRRHGEAVAIGVHYAALLSEAAFGFKDTGRILKLLEKFDLPISVRKGEFVWPELVSLMSGDKKSRDGRIRFVGLRTLGDPDWIETASPELLAATYEKILR
;
A
#
# COMPACT_ATOMS: atom_id res chain seq x y z
N MET A 1 -20.25 9.90 5.20
CA MET A 1 -19.31 8.98 5.87
C MET A 1 -19.74 7.53 5.66
N ILE A 2 -18.81 6.66 5.26
CA ILE A 2 -18.99 5.20 5.14
C ILE A 2 -18.03 4.55 6.12
N SER A 3 -18.46 3.55 6.89
CA SER A 3 -17.60 2.80 7.81
C SER A 3 -17.46 1.35 7.35
N ILE A 4 -16.22 0.85 7.31
CA ILE A 4 -15.88 -0.54 6.98
C ILE A 4 -15.07 -1.12 8.12
N SER A 5 -15.61 -2.15 8.78
CA SER A 5 -14.94 -2.80 9.91
C SER A 5 -13.93 -3.85 9.46
N VAL A 6 -12.80 -3.91 10.13
CA VAL A 6 -11.73 -4.91 9.96
C VAL A 6 -11.57 -5.71 11.24
N THR A 7 -11.67 -7.03 11.13
CA THR A 7 -11.36 -7.96 12.24
C THR A 7 -9.88 -8.35 12.18
N SER A 8 -9.13 -8.10 13.26
CA SER A 8 -7.71 -8.35 13.31
C SER A 8 -7.22 -8.55 14.76
N ASP A 9 -5.94 -8.34 15.05
CA ASP A 9 -5.40 -8.28 16.42
C ASP A 9 -6.10 -7.22 17.29
N ILE A 10 -6.47 -6.10 16.67
CA ILE A 10 -7.32 -5.04 17.22
C ILE A 10 -8.37 -4.75 16.15
N ASN A 11 -9.65 -4.97 16.46
CA ASN A 11 -10.72 -4.60 15.56
C ASN A 11 -10.78 -3.09 15.41
N TYR A 12 -10.92 -2.61 14.18
CA TYR A 12 -10.95 -1.19 13.88
C TYR A 12 -11.85 -0.88 12.69
N ASP A 13 -12.22 0.39 12.55
CA ASP A 13 -13.00 0.87 11.44
C ASP A 13 -12.18 1.74 10.49
N ILE A 14 -12.52 1.66 9.22
CA ILE A 14 -12.03 2.54 8.17
C ILE A 14 -13.18 3.46 7.81
N LEU A 15 -12.99 4.75 8.09
CA LEU A 15 -13.96 5.81 7.88
C LEU A 15 -13.63 6.50 6.56
N ILE A 16 -14.54 6.42 5.59
CA ILE A 16 -14.39 7.01 4.25
C ILE A 16 -15.31 8.23 4.17
N GLU A 17 -14.82 9.32 3.57
CA GLU A 17 -15.49 10.63 3.55
C GLU A 17 -15.69 11.22 4.96
N GLU A 18 -14.73 10.95 5.85
CA GLU A 18 -14.66 11.57 7.17
C GLU A 18 -13.71 12.75 7.09
N ASP A 19 -14.09 13.87 7.70
CA ASP A 19 -13.21 15.03 7.85
C ASP A 19 -12.07 14.70 8.83
N TRP A 20 -10.84 14.83 8.35
CA TRP A 20 -9.67 14.47 9.15
C TRP A 20 -9.48 15.35 10.40
N GLN A 21 -9.96 16.60 10.40
CA GLN A 21 -9.83 17.51 11.54
C GLN A 21 -10.83 17.14 12.64
N GLU A 22 -12.07 16.78 12.25
CA GLU A 22 -13.06 16.25 13.18
C GLU A 22 -12.59 14.91 13.76
N PHE A 23 -12.02 14.05 12.93
CA PHE A 23 -11.42 12.80 13.39
C PHE A 23 -10.29 13.02 14.41
N VAL A 24 -9.38 13.96 14.16
CA VAL A 24 -8.29 14.32 15.11
C VAL A 24 -8.85 14.91 16.39
N ALA A 25 -9.90 15.74 16.32
CA ALA A 25 -10.55 16.30 17.50
C ALA A 25 -11.12 15.19 18.40
N ALA A 26 -11.81 14.20 17.82
CA ALA A 26 -12.34 13.05 18.55
C ALA A 26 -11.24 12.20 19.22
N ILE A 27 -10.09 12.00 18.54
CA ILE A 27 -8.91 11.36 19.14
C ILE A 27 -8.43 12.17 20.35
N GLY A 28 -8.46 13.50 20.23
CA GLY A 28 -8.04 14.44 21.28
C GLY A 28 -8.83 14.32 22.58
N GLU A 29 -10.10 13.93 22.51
CA GLU A 29 -10.94 13.71 23.68
C GLU A 29 -10.52 12.45 24.47
N SER A 30 -9.95 11.47 23.77
CA SER A 30 -9.62 10.16 24.33
C SER A 30 -8.16 10.04 24.81
N HIS A 31 -7.26 10.91 24.34
CA HIS A 31 -5.81 10.84 24.61
C HIS A 31 -5.24 12.17 25.09
N LYS A 32 -4.51 12.12 26.23
CA LYS A 32 -3.85 13.33 26.79
C LYS A 32 -2.70 13.83 25.93
N LYS A 33 -1.88 12.92 25.44
CA LYS A 33 -0.76 13.24 24.56
C LYS A 33 -0.95 12.57 23.19
N ILE A 34 -0.69 13.32 22.13
CA ILE A 34 -0.72 12.83 20.75
C ILE A 34 0.55 13.28 20.06
N LEU A 35 1.26 12.33 19.44
CA LEU A 35 2.36 12.61 18.53
C LEU A 35 1.85 12.50 17.08
N PHE A 36 1.82 13.61 16.38
CA PHE A 36 1.59 13.65 14.94
C PHE A 36 2.89 13.32 14.22
N VAL A 37 2.81 12.40 13.26
CA VAL A 37 3.93 11.97 12.41
C VAL A 37 3.55 12.25 10.97
N ALA A 38 4.26 13.18 10.32
CA ALA A 38 3.94 13.62 8.96
C ALA A 38 5.22 14.05 8.21
N PRO A 39 5.30 13.89 6.87
CA PRO A 39 6.34 14.54 6.07
C PRO A 39 6.12 16.04 6.01
N ALA A 40 7.18 16.82 5.72
CA ALA A 40 7.18 18.28 5.80
C ALA A 40 6.04 18.91 5.00
N PHE A 41 5.86 18.51 3.73
CA PHE A 41 4.80 19.04 2.88
C PHE A 41 3.39 18.85 3.50
N ILE A 42 3.12 17.67 4.06
CA ILE A 42 1.83 17.39 4.71
C ILE A 42 1.68 18.21 6.01
N ALA A 43 2.75 18.32 6.81
CA ALA A 43 2.73 19.11 8.02
C ALA A 43 2.41 20.60 7.75
N ASP A 44 2.93 21.14 6.64
CA ASP A 44 2.71 22.52 6.22
C ASP A 44 1.28 22.76 5.74
N ILE A 45 0.77 21.95 4.80
CA ILE A 45 -0.59 22.14 4.24
C ILE A 45 -1.69 21.83 5.27
N ALA A 46 -1.43 20.95 6.23
CA ALA A 46 -2.34 20.62 7.33
C ALA A 46 -2.22 21.60 8.51
N HIS A 47 -1.30 22.55 8.45
CA HIS A 47 -1.01 23.47 9.55
C HIS A 47 -0.79 22.76 10.90
N LEU A 48 -0.09 21.60 10.88
CA LEU A 48 0.08 20.77 12.09
C LEU A 48 0.87 21.49 13.20
N SER A 49 1.75 22.42 12.86
CA SER A 49 2.45 23.24 13.84
C SER A 49 1.48 24.03 14.74
N THR A 50 0.45 24.64 14.14
CA THR A 50 -0.60 25.38 14.87
C THR A 50 -1.43 24.43 15.74
N LEU A 51 -1.77 23.24 15.23
CA LEU A 51 -2.47 22.23 16.02
C LEU A 51 -1.65 21.81 17.26
N CYS A 52 -0.33 21.80 17.13
CA CYS A 52 0.60 21.43 18.21
C CYS A 52 0.92 22.55 19.21
N GLU A 53 0.36 23.75 19.07
CA GLU A 53 0.41 24.79 20.10
C GLU A 53 -0.43 24.40 21.32
N SER A 54 -1.40 23.50 21.16
CA SER A 54 -2.21 22.96 22.25
C SER A 54 -1.40 22.02 23.15
N ALA A 55 -1.65 22.07 24.44
CA ALA A 55 -0.96 21.22 25.42
C ALA A 55 -1.14 19.71 25.12
N GLY A 56 -0.05 18.98 25.17
CA GLY A 56 -0.07 17.53 24.93
C GLY A 56 -0.10 17.13 23.43
N ARG A 57 0.10 18.08 22.51
CA ARG A 57 0.20 17.82 21.08
C ARG A 57 1.64 18.06 20.63
N PHE A 58 2.19 17.10 19.89
CA PHE A 58 3.58 17.13 19.44
C PHE A 58 3.63 16.76 17.96
N LEU A 59 4.58 17.34 17.22
CA LEU A 59 4.80 17.06 15.81
C LEU A 59 6.20 16.48 15.61
N PHE A 60 6.27 15.38 14.86
CA PHE A 60 7.51 14.87 14.29
C PHE A 60 7.44 14.96 12.76
N VAL A 61 8.32 15.76 12.17
CA VAL A 61 8.44 15.85 10.72
C VAL A 61 9.41 14.77 10.24
N THR A 62 8.87 13.86 9.41
CA THR A 62 9.65 12.78 8.82
C THR A 62 10.39 13.22 7.56
N PRO A 63 11.47 12.51 7.17
CA PRO A 63 11.95 12.54 5.78
C PRO A 63 10.83 12.18 4.80
N ASP A 64 10.97 12.59 3.53
CA ASP A 64 9.96 12.33 2.51
C ASP A 64 9.97 10.89 2.01
N ALA A 65 8.79 10.44 1.61
CA ALA A 65 8.56 9.16 0.92
C ALA A 65 9.25 7.97 1.63
N GLU A 66 9.91 7.10 0.87
CA GLU A 66 10.54 5.87 1.38
C GLU A 66 11.76 6.13 2.29
N ALA A 67 12.39 7.32 2.19
CA ALA A 67 13.55 7.66 3.03
C ALA A 67 13.22 7.69 4.54
N GLN A 68 11.96 7.90 4.90
CA GLN A 68 11.53 7.83 6.31
C GLN A 68 11.58 6.42 6.91
N LYS A 69 11.57 5.36 6.09
CA LYS A 69 11.56 3.95 6.56
C LYS A 69 12.96 3.48 6.96
N ASP A 70 13.72 4.33 7.62
CA ASP A 70 15.08 4.07 8.12
C ASP A 70 15.09 3.94 9.65
N PHE A 71 16.03 3.15 10.18
CA PHE A 71 16.17 2.92 11.62
C PHE A 71 16.41 4.21 12.39
N SER A 72 17.16 5.15 11.82
CA SER A 72 17.43 6.44 12.47
C SER A 72 16.16 7.26 12.70
N THR A 73 15.19 7.18 11.81
CA THR A 73 13.86 7.82 11.99
C THR A 73 13.11 7.18 13.16
N ILE A 74 13.17 5.86 13.28
CA ILE A 74 12.51 5.14 14.39
C ILE A 74 13.16 5.50 15.72
N GLU A 75 14.50 5.53 15.79
CA GLU A 75 15.23 5.91 17.00
C GLU A 75 14.86 7.32 17.47
N ARG A 76 14.79 8.29 16.55
CA ARG A 76 14.38 9.66 16.85
C ARG A 76 12.94 9.73 17.37
N LEU A 77 12.02 8.95 16.79
CA LEU A 77 10.63 8.86 17.25
C LEU A 77 10.54 8.27 18.66
N TRP A 78 11.28 7.20 18.96
CA TRP A 78 11.33 6.64 20.32
C TRP A 78 11.91 7.65 21.34
N ASN A 79 12.96 8.40 20.96
CA ASN A 79 13.54 9.42 21.82
C ASN A 79 12.52 10.51 22.17
N ILE A 80 11.77 11.04 21.20
CA ILE A 80 10.72 12.02 21.45
C ILE A 80 9.63 11.44 22.36
N LEU A 81 9.19 10.20 22.13
CA LEU A 81 8.20 9.57 22.99
C LEU A 81 8.71 9.47 24.44
N GLY A 82 10.00 9.16 24.63
CA GLY A 82 10.64 9.11 25.93
C GLY A 82 10.78 10.48 26.59
N GLU A 83 11.33 11.45 25.86
CA GLU A 83 11.53 12.82 26.34
C GLU A 83 10.20 13.51 26.73
N ARG A 84 9.13 13.18 26.02
CA ARG A 84 7.78 13.68 26.28
C ARG A 84 6.95 12.78 27.20
N GLU A 85 7.57 11.74 27.77
CA GLU A 85 6.96 10.82 28.73
C GLU A 85 5.62 10.24 28.24
N PHE A 86 5.59 9.73 26.97
CA PHE A 86 4.40 9.07 26.43
C PHE A 86 4.12 7.76 27.16
N GLY A 87 2.90 7.66 27.72
CA GLY A 87 2.39 6.47 28.38
C GLY A 87 1.53 5.59 27.46
N ARG A 88 1.01 4.49 28.01
CA ARG A 88 0.19 3.53 27.25
C ARG A 88 -1.18 4.06 26.82
N THR A 89 -1.65 5.13 27.44
CA THR A 89 -2.93 5.77 27.15
C THR A 89 -2.79 6.92 26.12
N ASP A 90 -1.57 7.23 25.71
CA ASP A 90 -1.29 8.24 24.70
C ASP A 90 -1.32 7.63 23.30
N ALA A 91 -1.28 8.46 22.25
CA ALA A 91 -1.47 7.98 20.89
C ALA A 91 -0.47 8.60 19.89
N ILE A 92 -0.28 7.89 18.76
CA ILE A 92 0.38 8.38 17.56
C ILE A 92 -0.67 8.55 16.47
N VAL A 93 -0.63 9.67 15.74
CA VAL A 93 -1.45 9.91 14.54
C VAL A 93 -0.51 10.06 13.34
N ALA A 94 -0.60 9.14 12.41
CA ALA A 94 0.13 9.16 11.15
C ALA A 94 -0.67 9.94 10.10
N ILE A 95 -0.12 11.03 9.57
CA ILE A 95 -0.74 11.79 8.47
C ILE A 95 0.22 11.80 7.29
N GLY A 96 -0.06 11.00 6.26
CA GLY A 96 0.85 10.86 5.14
C GLY A 96 0.57 9.66 4.25
N GLY A 97 1.48 9.33 3.35
CA GLY A 97 1.39 8.14 2.51
C GLY A 97 1.69 6.85 3.25
N GLY A 98 1.71 5.72 2.52
CA GLY A 98 1.96 4.39 3.08
C GLY A 98 3.25 4.27 3.89
N ALA A 99 4.32 4.95 3.49
CA ALA A 99 5.58 4.94 4.24
C ALA A 99 5.42 5.58 5.64
N THR A 100 4.62 6.64 5.74
CA THR A 100 4.33 7.29 7.03
C THR A 100 3.50 6.39 7.95
N THR A 101 2.49 5.73 7.40
CA THR A 101 1.67 4.79 8.18
C THR A 101 2.47 3.58 8.64
N ASP A 102 3.37 3.05 7.79
CA ASP A 102 4.26 1.94 8.15
C ASP A 102 5.20 2.30 9.32
N VAL A 103 5.86 3.46 9.23
CA VAL A 103 6.79 3.96 10.26
C VAL A 103 6.07 4.22 11.58
N ALA A 104 4.99 4.99 11.54
CA ALA A 104 4.24 5.36 12.73
C ALA A 104 3.62 4.14 13.42
N GLY A 105 3.06 3.22 12.64
CA GLY A 105 2.51 1.97 13.16
C GLY A 105 3.57 1.07 13.79
N PHE A 106 4.79 0.99 13.21
CA PHE A 106 5.89 0.22 13.79
C PHE A 106 6.40 0.86 15.10
N VAL A 107 6.52 2.17 15.15
CA VAL A 107 6.86 2.88 16.39
C VAL A 107 5.80 2.62 17.46
N ALA A 108 4.51 2.72 17.10
CA ALA A 108 3.42 2.44 18.02
C ALA A 108 3.44 0.99 18.53
N ALA A 109 3.72 0.03 17.66
CA ALA A 109 3.81 -1.39 18.02
C ALA A 109 4.93 -1.69 19.02
N THR A 110 6.04 -0.94 18.93
CA THR A 110 7.26 -1.21 19.70
C THR A 110 7.38 -0.37 20.96
N TRP A 111 6.81 0.84 20.99
CA TRP A 111 6.81 1.70 22.18
C TRP A 111 5.96 1.08 23.29
N LEU A 112 6.55 0.86 24.47
CA LEU A 112 5.93 0.23 25.64
C LEU A 112 5.22 -1.12 25.32
N ARG A 113 5.62 -1.81 24.26
CA ARG A 113 5.01 -3.04 23.72
C ARG A 113 3.61 -2.83 23.16
N GLY A 114 3.34 -1.63 22.68
CA GLY A 114 2.11 -1.25 21.99
C GLY A 114 1.38 -0.09 22.64
N ILE A 115 1.17 0.99 21.86
CA ILE A 115 0.30 2.12 22.19
C ILE A 115 -0.72 2.32 21.08
N SER A 116 -1.77 3.11 21.34
CA SER A 116 -2.76 3.43 20.32
C SER A 116 -2.14 4.22 19.17
N TRP A 117 -2.57 3.91 17.94
CA TRP A 117 -2.24 4.73 16.78
C TRP A 117 -3.39 4.80 15.80
N TYR A 118 -3.39 5.84 14.98
CA TYR A 118 -4.41 6.18 14.00
C TYR A 118 -3.76 6.53 12.68
N ALA A 119 -4.40 6.22 11.56
CA ALA A 119 -3.89 6.51 10.24
C ALA A 119 -4.81 7.47 9.48
N ILE A 120 -4.22 8.51 8.90
CA ILE A 120 -4.86 9.44 7.97
C ILE A 120 -4.04 9.38 6.67
N PRO A 121 -4.32 8.40 5.79
CA PRO A 121 -3.60 8.27 4.52
C PRO A 121 -3.92 9.45 3.61
N THR A 122 -2.87 10.12 3.10
CA THR A 122 -2.99 11.30 2.22
C THR A 122 -2.72 10.97 0.75
N THR A 123 -2.41 9.71 0.44
CA THR A 123 -2.21 9.23 -0.93
C THR A 123 -3.26 8.21 -1.32
N PHE A 124 -3.61 8.15 -2.60
CA PHE A 124 -4.61 7.20 -3.08
C PHE A 124 -4.19 5.75 -2.81
N ALA A 125 -2.91 5.38 -3.06
CA ALA A 125 -2.38 4.07 -2.70
C ALA A 125 -2.42 3.80 -1.19
N GLY A 126 -2.22 4.84 -0.35
CA GLY A 126 -2.39 4.74 1.10
C GLY A 126 -3.82 4.38 1.49
N MET A 127 -4.81 5.06 0.89
CA MET A 127 -6.23 4.86 1.16
C MET A 127 -6.74 3.49 0.73
N VAL A 128 -6.39 3.05 -0.49
CA VAL A 128 -6.91 1.80 -1.07
C VAL A 128 -6.15 0.56 -0.62
N ASP A 129 -4.91 0.73 -0.11
CA ASP A 129 -4.02 -0.39 0.21
C ASP A 129 -3.24 -0.20 1.51
N ALA A 130 -2.21 0.66 1.56
CA ALA A 130 -1.16 0.59 2.57
C ALA A 130 -1.66 0.79 4.01
N ALA A 131 -2.60 1.70 4.27
CA ALA A 131 -3.11 1.97 5.61
C ALA A 131 -4.03 0.85 6.17
N VAL A 132 -4.39 -0.15 5.34
CA VAL A 132 -5.33 -1.22 5.69
C VAL A 132 -4.58 -2.53 5.91
N GLY A 133 -4.80 -3.18 7.05
CA GLY A 133 -4.32 -4.54 7.31
C GLY A 133 -3.11 -4.65 8.22
N GLY A 134 -2.76 -3.57 8.94
CA GLY A 134 -1.83 -3.59 10.08
C GLY A 134 -0.39 -4.02 9.76
N LYS A 135 0.01 -4.11 8.50
CA LYS A 135 1.42 -4.28 8.15
C LYS A 135 2.15 -2.98 8.45
N THR A 136 3.14 -3.03 9.33
CA THR A 136 3.97 -1.89 9.71
C THR A 136 5.43 -2.29 9.66
N GLY A 137 6.35 -1.38 9.32
CA GLY A 137 7.74 -1.78 9.25
C GLY A 137 8.66 -0.77 8.61
N ILE A 138 9.92 -1.14 8.60
CA ILE A 138 11.03 -0.34 8.08
C ILE A 138 11.90 -1.14 7.12
N ASN A 139 12.72 -0.41 6.40
CA ASN A 139 13.69 -0.97 5.48
C ASN A 139 15.00 -1.30 6.20
N THR A 140 15.73 -2.25 5.67
CA THR A 140 17.07 -2.61 6.10
C THR A 140 18.01 -2.61 4.90
N ARG A 141 19.30 -2.73 5.14
CA ARG A 141 20.30 -2.91 4.05
C ARG A 141 20.02 -4.16 3.19
N SER A 142 19.33 -5.15 3.75
CA SER A 142 19.02 -6.41 3.07
C SER A 142 17.76 -6.31 2.19
N GLY A 143 16.85 -5.38 2.48
CA GLY A 143 15.62 -5.18 1.70
C GLY A 143 14.55 -4.37 2.41
N LYS A 144 13.47 -4.07 1.67
CA LYS A 144 12.29 -3.38 2.19
C LYS A 144 11.48 -4.27 3.14
N ASN A 145 10.88 -3.65 4.16
CA ASN A 145 9.85 -4.23 5.02
C ASN A 145 10.25 -5.55 5.71
N LEU A 146 11.57 -5.82 5.87
CA LEU A 146 12.04 -7.05 6.51
C LEU A 146 11.95 -6.98 8.04
N VAL A 147 11.91 -5.79 8.60
CA VAL A 147 11.72 -5.57 10.04
C VAL A 147 10.40 -4.83 10.22
N GLY A 148 9.47 -5.44 10.93
CA GLY A 148 8.14 -4.88 11.11
C GLY A 148 7.29 -5.68 12.09
N SER A 149 6.04 -5.25 12.22
CA SER A 149 5.04 -5.88 13.06
C SER A 149 3.69 -5.90 12.34
N PHE A 150 2.87 -6.90 12.63
CA PHE A 150 1.44 -6.82 12.39
C PHE A 150 0.81 -6.10 13.59
N TYR A 151 0.45 -4.85 13.41
CA TYR A 151 -0.14 -4.01 14.46
C TYR A 151 -1.18 -3.07 13.87
N SER A 152 -2.43 -3.35 14.10
CA SER A 152 -3.55 -2.61 13.52
C SER A 152 -3.71 -1.21 14.15
N PRO A 153 -4.13 -0.20 13.37
CA PRO A 153 -4.55 1.09 13.92
C PRO A 153 -5.83 0.94 14.76
N ARG A 154 -6.16 1.95 15.55
CA ARG A 154 -7.46 2.04 16.22
C ARG A 154 -8.57 2.47 15.26
N ALA A 155 -8.23 3.28 14.27
CA ALA A 155 -9.08 3.64 13.14
C ALA A 155 -8.23 4.19 11.98
N VAL A 156 -8.81 4.18 10.78
CA VAL A 156 -8.25 4.83 9.57
C VAL A 156 -9.27 5.86 9.10
N CYS A 157 -8.83 7.10 8.86
CA CYS A 157 -9.65 8.16 8.28
C CYS A 157 -9.19 8.41 6.84
N ALA A 158 -10.02 8.06 5.87
CA ALA A 158 -9.79 8.30 4.45
C ALA A 158 -10.60 9.55 4.02
N ASP A 159 -10.01 10.72 4.25
CA ASP A 159 -10.55 11.99 3.79
C ASP A 159 -10.15 12.23 2.33
N MET A 160 -11.16 12.32 1.46
CA MET A 160 -10.95 12.47 0.01
C MET A 160 -10.30 13.79 -0.38
N THR A 161 -10.38 14.83 0.47
CA THR A 161 -9.81 16.15 0.19
C THR A 161 -8.27 16.12 0.03
N TRP A 162 -7.60 15.15 0.66
CA TRP A 162 -6.17 14.94 0.48
C TRP A 162 -5.78 14.61 -0.96
N LEU A 163 -6.68 14.01 -1.74
CA LEU A 163 -6.41 13.66 -3.13
C LEU A 163 -6.27 14.87 -4.04
N ASP A 164 -6.79 16.04 -3.65
CA ASP A 164 -6.66 17.28 -4.41
C ASP A 164 -5.21 17.77 -4.49
N SER A 165 -4.40 17.47 -3.46
CA SER A 165 -2.98 17.80 -3.42
C SER A 165 -2.09 16.82 -4.19
N LEU A 166 -2.65 15.69 -4.65
CA LEU A 166 -1.88 14.60 -5.23
C LEU A 166 -1.68 14.81 -6.74
N SER A 167 -0.45 14.67 -7.23
CA SER A 167 -0.16 14.71 -8.67
C SER A 167 -0.93 13.60 -9.42
N ASP A 168 -1.21 13.83 -10.71
CA ASP A 168 -1.85 12.80 -11.53
C ASP A 168 -1.03 11.51 -11.61
N ARG A 169 0.30 11.62 -11.61
CA ARG A 169 1.20 10.47 -11.59
C ARG A 169 1.08 9.66 -10.30
N ASP A 170 0.97 10.34 -9.13
CA ASP A 170 0.83 9.66 -7.85
C ASP A 170 -0.58 9.07 -7.66
N PHE A 171 -1.60 9.75 -8.18
CA PHE A 171 -2.97 9.23 -8.20
C PHE A 171 -3.06 7.99 -9.10
N SER A 172 -2.50 8.08 -10.31
CA SER A 172 -2.40 6.94 -11.26
C SER A 172 -1.67 5.74 -10.64
N ALA A 173 -0.56 5.97 -9.95
CA ALA A 173 0.14 4.89 -9.25
C ALA A 173 -0.77 4.15 -8.26
N GLY A 174 -1.68 4.86 -7.56
CA GLY A 174 -2.68 4.24 -6.70
C GLY A 174 -3.76 3.46 -7.48
N LEU A 175 -4.09 3.89 -8.71
CA LEU A 175 -5.02 3.15 -9.57
C LEU A 175 -4.53 1.75 -9.96
N ALA A 176 -3.22 1.50 -9.97
CA ALA A 176 -2.68 0.16 -10.19
C ALA A 176 -3.20 -0.83 -9.13
N GLU A 177 -3.27 -0.42 -7.86
CA GLU A 177 -3.82 -1.22 -6.77
C GLU A 177 -5.33 -1.42 -6.90
N VAL A 178 -6.04 -0.41 -7.37
CA VAL A 178 -7.49 -0.50 -7.64
C VAL A 178 -7.77 -1.49 -8.77
N VAL A 179 -7.03 -1.41 -9.88
CA VAL A 179 -7.12 -2.37 -11.00
C VAL A 179 -6.79 -3.78 -10.50
N LYS A 180 -5.70 -3.95 -9.74
CA LYS A 180 -5.34 -5.23 -9.12
C LYS A 180 -6.51 -5.79 -8.30
N THR A 181 -7.10 -4.98 -7.45
CA THR A 181 -8.23 -5.39 -6.59
C THR A 181 -9.44 -5.82 -7.41
N GLY A 182 -9.72 -5.10 -8.51
CA GLY A 182 -10.74 -5.47 -9.48
C GLY A 182 -10.48 -6.83 -10.14
N CYS A 183 -9.21 -7.09 -10.49
CA CYS A 183 -8.80 -8.35 -11.12
C CYS A 183 -8.95 -9.55 -10.19
N ILE A 184 -8.60 -9.42 -8.91
CA ILE A 184 -8.53 -10.55 -7.98
C ILE A 184 -9.85 -10.84 -7.26
N ARG A 185 -10.81 -9.88 -7.18
CA ARG A 185 -11.99 -10.10 -6.33
C ARG A 185 -13.27 -9.40 -6.79
N ASP A 186 -13.23 -8.08 -7.05
CA ASP A 186 -14.46 -7.32 -7.38
C ASP A 186 -14.38 -6.75 -8.80
N ILE A 187 -14.86 -7.52 -9.77
CA ILE A 187 -14.86 -7.16 -11.20
C ILE A 187 -15.64 -5.84 -11.45
N SER A 188 -16.58 -5.47 -10.58
CA SER A 188 -17.32 -4.22 -10.73
C SER A 188 -16.43 -2.97 -10.65
N ILE A 189 -15.24 -3.07 -10.00
CA ILE A 189 -14.23 -2.02 -10.02
C ILE A 189 -13.72 -1.78 -11.44
N LEU A 190 -13.43 -2.85 -12.20
CA LEU A 190 -12.96 -2.73 -13.57
C LEU A 190 -14.05 -2.06 -14.45
N THR A 191 -15.31 -2.46 -14.27
CA THR A 191 -16.45 -1.87 -14.98
C THR A 191 -16.62 -0.37 -14.68
N LEU A 192 -16.45 0.05 -13.41
CA LEU A 192 -16.45 1.46 -13.04
C LEU A 192 -15.32 2.23 -13.74
N LEU A 193 -14.12 1.67 -13.73
CA LEU A 193 -12.94 2.27 -14.37
C LEU A 193 -13.08 2.34 -15.91
N GLU A 194 -13.76 1.39 -16.53
CA GLU A 194 -14.09 1.41 -17.96
C GLU A 194 -15.03 2.55 -18.31
N GLY A 195 -15.98 2.87 -17.43
CA GLY A 195 -17.00 3.90 -17.64
C GLY A 195 -16.53 5.34 -17.52
N VAL A 196 -15.32 5.60 -16.98
CA VAL A 196 -14.82 6.97 -16.76
C VAL A 196 -13.83 7.41 -17.84
N SER A 197 -13.59 8.72 -17.97
CA SER A 197 -12.63 9.28 -18.93
C SER A 197 -11.29 9.58 -18.25
N GLY A 198 -10.34 8.62 -18.30
CA GLY A 198 -8.97 8.80 -17.82
C GLY A 198 -8.89 9.18 -16.33
N ILE A 199 -7.76 9.78 -15.93
CA ILE A 199 -7.47 10.16 -14.55
C ILE A 199 -8.51 11.13 -13.96
N PRO A 200 -8.94 12.20 -14.66
CA PRO A 200 -9.95 13.11 -14.12
C PRO A 200 -11.27 12.41 -13.81
N GLY A 201 -11.72 11.50 -14.66
CA GLY A 201 -12.92 10.71 -14.41
C GLY A 201 -12.77 9.75 -13.24
N ALA A 202 -11.60 9.14 -13.06
CA ALA A 202 -11.32 8.28 -11.90
C ALA A 202 -11.28 9.09 -10.60
N ARG A 203 -10.74 10.32 -10.59
CA ARG A 203 -10.78 11.24 -9.45
C ARG A 203 -12.22 11.56 -9.03
N ALA A 204 -13.10 11.81 -9.99
CA ALA A 204 -14.50 12.12 -9.71
C ALA A 204 -15.28 10.99 -9.00
N ILE A 205 -14.79 9.75 -9.10
CA ILE A 205 -15.36 8.58 -8.43
C ILE A 205 -14.42 7.98 -7.38
N ALA A 206 -13.42 8.73 -6.91
CA ALA A 206 -12.38 8.23 -6.00
C ALA A 206 -12.95 7.59 -4.74
N SER A 207 -13.96 8.20 -4.11
CA SER A 207 -14.64 7.65 -2.94
C SER A 207 -15.25 6.27 -3.21
N GLN A 208 -15.88 6.07 -4.38
CA GLN A 208 -16.43 4.76 -4.74
C GLN A 208 -15.32 3.72 -4.95
N LEU A 209 -14.19 4.12 -5.56
CA LEU A 209 -13.04 3.25 -5.76
C LEU A 209 -12.38 2.87 -4.44
N VAL A 210 -12.21 3.84 -3.52
CA VAL A 210 -11.71 3.59 -2.15
C VAL A 210 -12.64 2.62 -1.43
N ASN A 211 -13.94 2.90 -1.39
CA ASN A 211 -14.92 2.05 -0.72
C ASN A 211 -14.83 0.59 -1.20
N LYS A 212 -14.87 0.36 -2.52
CA LYS A 212 -14.82 -0.99 -3.09
C LYS A 212 -13.48 -1.68 -2.82
N SER A 213 -12.37 -0.98 -3.02
CA SER A 213 -11.03 -1.55 -2.79
C SER A 213 -10.82 -1.90 -1.32
N VAL A 214 -11.21 -1.01 -0.41
CA VAL A 214 -11.12 -1.23 1.04
C VAL A 214 -12.03 -2.35 1.49
N THR A 215 -13.26 -2.46 0.96
CA THR A 215 -14.18 -3.57 1.27
C THR A 215 -13.55 -4.92 0.94
N VAL A 216 -12.94 -5.04 -0.24
CA VAL A 216 -12.21 -6.26 -0.63
C VAL A 216 -11.05 -6.52 0.32
N LYS A 217 -10.20 -5.51 0.55
CA LYS A 217 -9.01 -5.67 1.39
C LYS A 217 -9.37 -6.00 2.83
N ALA A 218 -10.36 -5.32 3.40
CA ALA A 218 -10.87 -5.59 4.75
C ALA A 218 -11.36 -7.03 4.90
N SER A 219 -12.12 -7.54 3.92
CA SER A 219 -12.58 -8.94 3.94
C SER A 219 -11.43 -9.95 3.90
N VAL A 220 -10.41 -9.72 3.06
CA VAL A 220 -9.24 -10.58 2.94
C VAL A 220 -8.39 -10.55 4.21
N VAL A 221 -8.15 -9.34 4.75
CA VAL A 221 -7.38 -9.15 6.00
C VAL A 221 -8.09 -9.78 7.18
N SER A 222 -9.41 -9.59 7.29
CA SER A 222 -10.19 -10.18 8.39
C SER A 222 -10.20 -11.71 8.36
N ALA A 223 -10.12 -12.30 7.17
CA ALA A 223 -10.03 -13.76 7.02
C ALA A 223 -8.61 -14.30 7.23
N ASP A 224 -7.57 -13.51 6.95
CA ASP A 224 -6.16 -13.92 7.02
C ASP A 224 -5.24 -12.74 7.40
N PHE A 225 -5.30 -12.32 8.66
CA PHE A 225 -4.57 -11.16 9.15
C PHE A 225 -3.04 -11.28 8.99
N LYS A 226 -2.48 -12.46 9.29
CA LYS A 226 -1.03 -12.69 9.28
C LYS A 226 -0.45 -13.21 7.96
N GLU A 227 -1.25 -13.16 6.87
CA GLU A 227 -0.81 -13.58 5.54
C GLU A 227 -0.37 -15.06 5.48
N GLY A 228 -1.21 -15.94 6.05
CA GLY A 228 -0.95 -17.38 6.04
C GLY A 228 -1.08 -18.01 4.66
N LYS A 229 -2.09 -17.62 3.89
CA LYS A 229 -2.34 -18.10 2.52
C LYS A 229 -3.28 -17.17 1.73
N LEU A 230 -4.51 -16.93 2.22
CA LEU A 230 -5.53 -16.18 1.47
C LEU A 230 -5.05 -14.77 1.11
N ARG A 231 -4.42 -14.08 2.05
CA ARG A 231 -3.97 -12.70 1.85
C ARG A 231 -2.88 -12.57 0.77
N GLU A 232 -2.22 -13.67 0.40
CA GLU A 232 -1.25 -13.67 -0.69
C GLU A 232 -1.88 -13.28 -2.05
N ILE A 233 -3.20 -13.44 -2.24
CA ILE A 233 -3.87 -13.02 -3.49
C ILE A 233 -3.67 -11.53 -3.78
N LEU A 234 -3.49 -10.70 -2.73
CA LEU A 234 -3.18 -9.28 -2.86
C LEU A 234 -1.82 -9.03 -3.55
N ASN A 235 -0.97 -10.06 -3.67
CA ASN A 235 0.32 -9.97 -4.34
C ASN A 235 0.25 -10.22 -5.86
N PHE A 236 -0.95 -10.22 -6.47
CA PHE A 236 -1.07 -10.26 -7.94
C PHE A 236 -0.29 -9.09 -8.56
N GLY A 237 0.66 -9.39 -9.44
CA GLY A 237 1.59 -8.43 -10.02
C GLY A 237 2.79 -8.06 -9.14
N HIS A 238 2.77 -8.29 -7.85
CA HIS A 238 3.81 -7.83 -6.93
C HIS A 238 5.12 -8.61 -7.03
N THR A 239 5.11 -9.87 -7.42
CA THR A 239 6.34 -10.68 -7.49
C THR A 239 7.39 -10.06 -8.43
N LEU A 240 7.00 -9.69 -9.65
CA LEU A 240 7.88 -8.96 -10.57
C LEU A 240 7.95 -7.47 -10.21
N GLY A 241 6.84 -6.85 -9.79
CA GLY A 241 6.77 -5.44 -9.41
C GLY A 241 7.82 -5.07 -8.36
N HIS A 242 7.93 -5.81 -7.27
CA HIS A 242 8.94 -5.58 -6.21
C HIS A 242 10.38 -5.76 -6.71
N ALA A 243 10.61 -6.72 -7.62
CA ALA A 243 11.93 -6.90 -8.23
C ALA A 243 12.31 -5.66 -9.07
N ILE A 244 11.39 -5.13 -9.88
CA ILE A 244 11.56 -3.90 -10.66
C ILE A 244 11.80 -2.68 -9.75
N GLU A 245 11.01 -2.53 -8.67
CA GLU A 245 11.23 -1.44 -7.70
C GLU A 245 12.65 -1.48 -7.13
N LYS A 246 13.09 -2.66 -6.71
CA LYS A 246 14.39 -2.84 -6.07
C LYS A 246 15.53 -2.62 -7.05
N ASP A 247 15.44 -3.17 -8.26
CA ASP A 247 16.46 -3.02 -9.30
C ASP A 247 16.59 -1.56 -9.78
N SER A 248 15.49 -0.83 -9.85
CA SER A 248 15.45 0.60 -10.18
C SER A 248 15.91 1.51 -9.03
N ASN A 249 16.41 0.97 -7.91
CA ASN A 249 16.72 1.72 -6.69
C ASN A 249 15.54 2.62 -6.25
N TYR A 250 14.32 2.11 -6.40
CA TYR A 250 13.08 2.78 -6.02
C TYR A 250 12.80 4.11 -6.75
N SER A 251 13.42 4.32 -7.90
CA SER A 251 13.14 5.49 -8.75
C SER A 251 11.78 5.42 -9.44
N ARG A 252 11.24 4.20 -9.63
CA ARG A 252 9.87 3.97 -10.07
C ARG A 252 8.93 3.99 -8.88
N ARG A 253 7.75 4.58 -9.07
CA ARG A 253 6.69 4.50 -8.06
C ARG A 253 6.19 3.06 -7.93
N HIS A 254 5.79 2.67 -6.72
CA HIS A 254 5.25 1.34 -6.43
C HIS A 254 4.19 0.90 -7.45
N GLY A 255 3.14 1.70 -7.65
CA GLY A 255 2.07 1.36 -8.60
C GLY A 255 2.51 1.26 -10.06
N GLU A 256 3.55 2.00 -10.48
CA GLU A 256 4.13 1.85 -11.81
C GLU A 256 4.79 0.48 -11.99
N ALA A 257 5.53 0.03 -10.98
CA ALA A 257 6.15 -1.29 -10.99
C ALA A 257 5.10 -2.42 -10.88
N VAL A 258 4.08 -2.23 -10.03
CA VAL A 258 2.96 -3.17 -9.89
C VAL A 258 2.18 -3.28 -11.18
N ALA A 259 1.93 -2.20 -11.92
CA ALA A 259 1.24 -2.24 -13.21
C ALA A 259 1.96 -3.13 -14.25
N ILE A 260 3.30 -3.00 -14.35
CA ILE A 260 4.13 -3.88 -15.18
C ILE A 260 4.01 -5.34 -14.71
N GLY A 261 4.09 -5.53 -13.39
CA GLY A 261 3.94 -6.86 -12.79
C GLY A 261 2.56 -7.48 -12.99
N VAL A 262 1.49 -6.68 -12.99
CA VAL A 262 0.11 -7.12 -13.30
C VAL A 262 0.02 -7.60 -14.75
N HIS A 263 0.60 -6.86 -15.71
CA HIS A 263 0.69 -7.33 -17.09
C HIS A 263 1.42 -8.66 -17.19
N TYR A 264 2.59 -8.76 -16.58
CA TYR A 264 3.38 -10.00 -16.59
C TYR A 264 2.61 -11.17 -15.97
N ALA A 265 1.96 -10.97 -14.82
CA ALA A 265 1.17 -12.00 -14.14
C ALA A 265 -0.07 -12.41 -14.95
N ALA A 266 -0.69 -11.48 -15.68
CA ALA A 266 -1.79 -11.79 -16.60
C ALA A 266 -1.34 -12.66 -17.77
N LEU A 267 -0.17 -12.38 -18.37
CA LEU A 267 0.42 -13.24 -19.43
C LEU A 267 0.81 -14.64 -18.90
N LEU A 268 1.33 -14.72 -17.66
CA LEU A 268 1.56 -16.02 -17.02
C LEU A 268 0.26 -16.78 -16.79
N SER A 269 -0.82 -16.06 -16.45
CA SER A 269 -2.15 -16.66 -16.26
C SER A 269 -2.73 -17.21 -17.57
N GLU A 270 -2.47 -16.55 -18.71
CA GLU A 270 -2.81 -17.09 -20.03
C GLU A 270 -2.11 -18.43 -20.27
N ALA A 271 -0.82 -18.50 -19.98
CA ALA A 271 -0.03 -19.71 -20.21
C ALA A 271 -0.40 -20.86 -19.25
N ALA A 272 -0.65 -20.53 -17.97
CA ALA A 272 -0.91 -21.53 -16.93
C ALA A 272 -2.36 -22.01 -16.89
N PHE A 273 -3.32 -21.11 -17.11
CA PHE A 273 -4.75 -21.35 -16.87
C PHE A 273 -5.64 -21.09 -18.11
N GLY A 274 -5.07 -20.53 -19.18
CA GLY A 274 -5.85 -20.14 -20.36
C GLY A 274 -6.68 -18.88 -20.14
N PHE A 275 -6.25 -17.99 -19.23
CA PHE A 275 -6.89 -16.69 -18.94
C PHE A 275 -7.10 -15.87 -20.22
N LYS A 276 -8.21 -15.15 -20.36
CA LYS A 276 -8.59 -14.49 -21.62
C LYS A 276 -8.70 -12.96 -21.54
N ASP A 277 -8.65 -12.39 -20.33
CA ASP A 277 -8.95 -10.98 -20.13
C ASP A 277 -7.71 -10.07 -20.01
N THR A 278 -6.51 -10.55 -20.40
CA THR A 278 -5.27 -9.74 -20.37
C THR A 278 -5.45 -8.44 -21.12
N GLY A 279 -6.02 -8.46 -22.32
CA GLY A 279 -6.25 -7.23 -23.11
C GLY A 279 -7.20 -6.23 -22.45
N ARG A 280 -8.15 -6.68 -21.62
CA ARG A 280 -9.02 -5.82 -20.83
C ARG A 280 -8.23 -5.11 -19.72
N ILE A 281 -7.37 -5.84 -19.01
CA ILE A 281 -6.50 -5.30 -17.97
C ILE A 281 -5.55 -4.26 -18.55
N LEU A 282 -4.89 -4.56 -19.68
CA LEU A 282 -3.93 -3.66 -20.32
C LEU A 282 -4.58 -2.34 -20.73
N LYS A 283 -5.76 -2.39 -21.36
CA LYS A 283 -6.49 -1.18 -21.75
C LYS A 283 -6.80 -0.27 -20.57
N LEU A 284 -7.10 -0.85 -19.38
CA LEU A 284 -7.32 -0.08 -18.16
C LEU A 284 -6.02 0.54 -17.63
N LEU A 285 -4.93 -0.21 -17.59
CA LEU A 285 -3.64 0.31 -17.15
C LEU A 285 -3.17 1.47 -18.05
N GLU A 286 -3.23 1.29 -19.38
CA GLU A 286 -2.88 2.34 -20.37
C GLU A 286 -3.79 3.57 -20.27
N LYS A 287 -5.10 3.37 -20.04
CA LYS A 287 -6.08 4.45 -19.88
C LYS A 287 -5.72 5.41 -18.75
N PHE A 288 -5.03 4.93 -17.74
CA PHE A 288 -4.59 5.68 -16.58
C PHE A 288 -3.09 5.99 -16.59
N ASP A 289 -2.46 6.02 -17.76
CA ASP A 289 -1.05 6.34 -17.96
C ASP A 289 -0.08 5.45 -17.15
N LEU A 290 -0.50 4.24 -16.81
CA LEU A 290 0.33 3.27 -16.12
C LEU A 290 1.22 2.51 -17.11
N PRO A 291 2.51 2.30 -16.81
CA PRO A 291 3.39 1.55 -17.69
C PRO A 291 3.02 0.06 -17.67
N ILE A 292 2.93 -0.54 -18.86
CA ILE A 292 2.65 -1.97 -19.04
C ILE A 292 3.86 -2.74 -19.57
N SER A 293 4.98 -2.06 -19.79
CA SER A 293 6.18 -2.63 -20.41
C SER A 293 7.45 -2.01 -19.84
N VAL A 294 8.58 -2.66 -20.10
CA VAL A 294 9.93 -2.16 -19.82
C VAL A 294 10.71 -1.97 -21.11
N ARG A 295 11.67 -1.06 -21.12
CA ARG A 295 12.55 -0.88 -22.29
C ARG A 295 13.52 -2.06 -22.38
N LYS A 296 13.81 -2.51 -23.60
CA LYS A 296 14.82 -3.53 -23.81
C LYS A 296 16.18 -3.08 -23.24
N GLY A 297 16.76 -3.91 -22.37
CA GLY A 297 18.04 -3.60 -21.71
C GLY A 297 17.93 -2.69 -20.47
N GLU A 298 16.72 -2.26 -20.06
CA GLU A 298 16.51 -1.48 -18.83
C GLU A 298 16.78 -2.31 -17.58
N PHE A 299 16.38 -3.58 -17.61
CA PHE A 299 16.61 -4.54 -16.52
C PHE A 299 17.24 -5.82 -17.08
N VAL A 300 18.06 -6.47 -16.27
CA VAL A 300 18.71 -7.75 -16.60
C VAL A 300 17.89 -8.89 -16.02
N TRP A 301 17.29 -9.72 -16.88
CA TRP A 301 16.37 -10.78 -16.45
C TRP A 301 16.93 -11.70 -15.34
N PRO A 302 18.16 -12.23 -15.40
CA PRO A 302 18.75 -13.02 -14.31
C PRO A 302 18.79 -12.29 -12.97
N GLU A 303 18.98 -10.95 -12.95
CA GLU A 303 18.98 -10.15 -11.74
C GLU A 303 17.57 -10.02 -11.17
N LEU A 304 16.56 -9.76 -12.01
CA LEU A 304 15.15 -9.78 -11.59
C LEU A 304 14.75 -11.13 -11.01
N VAL A 305 15.17 -12.24 -11.62
CA VAL A 305 14.94 -13.60 -11.09
C VAL A 305 15.58 -13.78 -9.72
N SER A 306 16.81 -13.31 -9.54
CA SER A 306 17.50 -13.35 -8.24
C SER A 306 16.74 -12.56 -7.17
N LEU A 307 16.25 -11.38 -7.52
CA LEU A 307 15.47 -10.53 -6.62
C LEU A 307 14.13 -11.17 -6.25
N MET A 308 13.40 -11.73 -7.22
CA MET A 308 12.16 -12.46 -6.99
C MET A 308 12.36 -13.70 -6.11
N SER A 309 13.49 -14.41 -6.27
CA SER A 309 13.83 -15.58 -5.46
C SER A 309 14.22 -15.21 -4.03
N GLY A 310 14.87 -14.07 -3.83
CA GLY A 310 15.32 -13.58 -2.52
C GLY A 310 14.17 -13.20 -1.59
N ASP A 311 13.07 -12.70 -2.14
CA ASP A 311 11.86 -12.32 -1.39
C ASP A 311 11.09 -13.55 -0.84
N LYS A 312 11.35 -14.74 -1.35
CA LYS A 312 10.57 -15.97 -1.07
C LYS A 312 11.41 -17.18 -0.63
N LYS A 313 12.59 -16.96 -0.08
CA LYS A 313 13.48 -18.04 0.46
C LYS A 313 12.84 -18.95 1.52
N SER A 314 11.62 -18.70 1.96
CA SER A 314 10.98 -19.45 3.02
C SER A 314 10.15 -20.66 2.57
N ARG A 315 9.99 -20.92 1.26
CA ARG A 315 9.21 -22.08 0.77
C ARG A 315 9.88 -22.71 -0.45
N ASP A 316 10.71 -23.72 -0.26
CA ASP A 316 11.28 -24.66 -1.26
C ASP A 316 12.05 -24.05 -2.45
N GLY A 317 12.50 -22.80 -2.38
CA GLY A 317 13.39 -22.22 -3.40
C GLY A 317 12.74 -21.93 -4.76
N ARG A 318 11.41 -22.10 -4.91
CA ARG A 318 10.68 -21.83 -6.16
C ARG A 318 9.98 -20.47 -6.11
N ILE A 319 10.07 -19.73 -7.22
CA ILE A 319 9.32 -18.48 -7.40
C ILE A 319 7.85 -18.85 -7.64
N ARG A 320 6.96 -18.27 -6.84
CA ARG A 320 5.52 -18.48 -6.93
C ARG A 320 4.84 -17.18 -7.33
N PHE A 321 3.89 -17.26 -8.24
CA PHE A 321 3.10 -16.11 -8.67
C PHE A 321 1.64 -16.30 -8.30
N VAL A 322 0.96 -15.21 -8.02
CA VAL A 322 -0.49 -15.17 -8.07
C VAL A 322 -0.88 -14.96 -9.52
N GLY A 323 -1.73 -15.82 -10.05
CA GLY A 323 -2.33 -15.72 -11.37
C GLY A 323 -3.85 -15.66 -11.28
N LEU A 324 -4.52 -15.67 -12.43
CA LEU A 324 -5.97 -15.61 -12.54
C LEU A 324 -6.48 -16.78 -13.42
N ARG A 325 -7.42 -17.57 -12.92
CA ARG A 325 -8.20 -18.50 -13.77
C ARG A 325 -9.21 -17.73 -14.61
N THR A 326 -9.93 -16.83 -13.97
CA THR A 326 -10.80 -15.82 -14.56
C THR A 326 -10.68 -14.54 -13.72
N LEU A 327 -11.24 -13.44 -14.18
CA LEU A 327 -11.37 -12.25 -13.33
C LEU A 327 -12.16 -12.61 -12.06
N GLY A 328 -11.67 -12.15 -10.90
CA GLY A 328 -12.24 -12.44 -9.58
C GLY A 328 -11.86 -13.81 -9.00
N ASP A 329 -11.16 -14.67 -9.74
CA ASP A 329 -10.78 -16.02 -9.33
C ASP A 329 -9.24 -16.19 -9.37
N PRO A 330 -8.52 -15.70 -8.36
CA PRO A 330 -7.07 -15.82 -8.27
C PRO A 330 -6.64 -17.24 -7.83
N ASP A 331 -5.55 -17.73 -8.42
CA ASP A 331 -4.91 -19.01 -8.05
C ASP A 331 -3.39 -18.88 -8.15
N TRP A 332 -2.66 -19.84 -7.58
CA TRP A 332 -1.20 -19.81 -7.53
C TRP A 332 -0.59 -20.53 -8.73
N ILE A 333 0.40 -19.89 -9.37
CA ILE A 333 1.25 -20.49 -10.38
C ILE A 333 2.55 -20.91 -9.68
N GLU A 334 2.63 -22.20 -9.32
CA GLU A 334 3.76 -22.76 -8.54
C GLU A 334 4.78 -23.50 -9.41
N THR A 335 4.40 -23.84 -10.65
CA THR A 335 5.16 -24.75 -11.53
C THR A 335 5.63 -24.10 -12.82
N ALA A 336 5.70 -22.78 -12.89
CA ALA A 336 6.23 -22.12 -14.08
C ALA A 336 7.72 -22.44 -14.26
N SER A 337 8.08 -22.95 -15.45
CA SER A 337 9.49 -23.24 -15.75
C SER A 337 10.29 -21.94 -15.96
N PRO A 338 11.61 -21.94 -15.73
CA PRO A 338 12.46 -20.79 -16.02
C PRO A 338 12.32 -20.26 -17.44
N GLU A 339 12.12 -21.16 -18.42
CA GLU A 339 11.95 -20.83 -19.82
C GLU A 339 10.62 -20.10 -20.05
N LEU A 340 9.52 -20.56 -19.42
CA LEU A 340 8.23 -19.88 -19.49
C LEU A 340 8.30 -18.48 -18.85
N LEU A 341 8.96 -18.36 -17.70
CA LEU A 341 9.14 -17.07 -17.04
C LEU A 341 9.93 -16.09 -17.93
N ALA A 342 11.03 -16.54 -18.54
CA ALA A 342 11.84 -15.73 -19.45
C ALA A 342 11.06 -15.35 -20.72
N ALA A 343 10.39 -16.34 -21.37
CA ALA A 343 9.60 -16.09 -22.57
C ALA A 343 8.42 -15.13 -22.30
N THR A 344 7.86 -15.14 -21.11
CA THR A 344 6.80 -14.19 -20.71
C THR A 344 7.39 -12.79 -20.47
N TYR A 345 8.60 -12.69 -19.91
CA TYR A 345 9.28 -11.42 -19.75
C TYR A 345 9.58 -10.74 -21.09
N GLU A 346 10.04 -11.51 -22.09
CA GLU A 346 10.25 -10.99 -23.45
C GLU A 346 9.01 -10.33 -24.06
N LYS A 347 7.79 -10.78 -23.71
CA LYS A 347 6.53 -10.20 -24.21
C LYS A 347 6.23 -8.82 -23.64
N ILE A 348 6.82 -8.43 -22.53
CA ILE A 348 6.64 -7.10 -21.93
C ILE A 348 7.78 -6.13 -22.26
N LEU A 349 8.75 -6.57 -23.08
CA LEU A 349 9.81 -5.68 -23.61
C LEU A 349 9.31 -4.85 -24.80
N ARG A 350 9.76 -3.59 -24.85
CA ARG A 350 9.50 -2.65 -25.98
C ARG A 350 10.78 -1.99 -26.46
#